data_28063b45e46f321b20b3e835ac77549c
#
_entry.id   28063b45e46f321b20b3e835ac77549c
#
_cell.length_a   1.000
_cell.length_b   1.000
_cell.length_c   1.000
_cell.angle_alpha   90.00
_cell.angle_beta   90.00
_cell.angle_gamma   90.00
#
_symmetry.space_group_name_H-M   'P 1'
#
loop_
_entity.id
_entity.type
_entity.pdbx_description
1 polymer ?
#
loop_
_entity_poly.entity_id
_entity_poly.type
_entity_poly.pdbx_seq_one_letter_code
_entity_poly.pdbx_strand_id
1 'polypeptide(L)'
;CRNGGCGVCVCSVLNGRVDHGSFQPAVLTPSMREAGKALMCCATPLGDVEIDVDVATLEPAGAVAIRACEARVESMERLGATVMRLRLSLPDGARIAFAAGQYLNVLLADGQRRAFSFANAPHDNAMIELHVRLIAGGRFTTHVFTRMQVGDTLRVEAPLGRFTLHAGDRPILFVAGATGFAPIKSIIEDAFHRGIARPMRLYWGVRDPDDLYMRELLERWRREHPQFSYVTVLSEPAAAPAWDGRTGLVH
;
A
#
# COMPACT_ATOMS: atom_id res chain seq x y z
N CYS A 1 -4.20 5.81 -6.78
CA CYS A 1 -4.34 4.41 -7.25
C CYS A 1 -5.09 4.30 -8.59
N ARG A 2 -5.93 5.29 -8.91
CA ARG A 2 -6.77 5.35 -10.13
C ARG A 2 -7.68 4.12 -10.33
N ASN A 3 -8.06 3.45 -9.24
CA ASN A 3 -8.93 2.26 -9.28
C ASN A 3 -10.09 2.32 -8.28
N GLY A 4 -10.33 3.48 -7.67
CA GLY A 4 -11.45 3.67 -6.75
C GLY A 4 -11.40 2.86 -5.46
N GLY A 5 -10.22 2.36 -5.07
CA GLY A 5 -10.10 1.38 -3.99
C GLY A 5 -9.59 1.90 -2.65
N CYS A 6 -9.11 3.15 -2.55
CA CYS A 6 -8.48 3.63 -1.31
C CYS A 6 -9.16 4.84 -0.64
N GLY A 7 -10.06 5.53 -1.33
CA GLY A 7 -10.79 6.67 -0.78
C GLY A 7 -9.99 7.98 -0.58
N VAL A 8 -8.68 7.97 -0.76
CA VAL A 8 -7.82 9.15 -0.49
C VAL A 8 -8.17 10.38 -1.35
N CYS A 9 -8.74 10.16 -2.53
CA CYS A 9 -9.11 11.23 -3.47
C CYS A 9 -10.60 11.60 -3.41
N VAL A 10 -11.29 11.37 -2.30
CA VAL A 10 -12.66 11.83 -2.10
C VAL A 10 -12.69 13.35 -2.13
N CYS A 11 -13.60 13.90 -2.93
CA CYS A 11 -13.92 15.32 -2.98
C CYS A 11 -15.43 15.53 -2.80
N SER A 12 -15.84 16.77 -2.56
CA SER A 12 -17.25 17.19 -2.67
C SER A 12 -17.48 17.83 -4.03
N VAL A 13 -18.49 17.40 -4.75
CA VAL A 13 -18.99 18.09 -5.94
C VAL A 13 -19.95 19.17 -5.48
N LEU A 14 -19.54 20.44 -5.57
CA LEU A 14 -20.34 21.60 -5.15
C LEU A 14 -21.35 22.00 -6.22
N ASN A 15 -20.96 21.87 -7.49
CA ASN A 15 -21.81 22.18 -8.64
C ASN A 15 -21.45 21.27 -9.82
N GLY A 16 -22.41 21.02 -10.70
CA GLY A 16 -22.25 20.15 -11.87
C GLY A 16 -22.56 18.69 -11.59
N ARG A 17 -22.20 17.82 -12.54
CA ARG A 17 -22.43 16.37 -12.46
C ARG A 17 -21.19 15.59 -12.89
N VAL A 18 -21.00 14.43 -12.29
CA VAL A 18 -19.92 13.50 -12.62
C VAL A 18 -20.47 12.11 -12.88
N ASP A 19 -19.84 11.38 -13.79
CA ASP A 19 -19.92 9.92 -13.84
C ASP A 19 -18.87 9.38 -12.83
N HIS A 20 -19.30 8.58 -11.87
CA HIS A 20 -18.42 8.05 -10.82
C HIS A 20 -17.42 7.00 -11.32
N GLY A 21 -17.63 6.45 -12.51
CA GLY A 21 -16.79 5.40 -13.07
C GLY A 21 -16.78 4.12 -12.24
N SER A 22 -15.66 3.38 -12.30
CA SER A 22 -15.49 2.12 -11.55
C SER A 22 -14.83 2.36 -10.20
N PHE A 23 -15.47 1.93 -9.12
CA PHE A 23 -14.97 2.09 -7.74
C PHE A 23 -15.46 0.93 -6.85
N GLN A 24 -14.83 0.77 -5.68
CA GLN A 24 -15.29 -0.18 -4.67
C GLN A 24 -16.44 0.41 -3.86
N PRO A 25 -17.59 -0.28 -3.75
CA PRO A 25 -18.77 0.24 -3.04
C PRO A 25 -18.51 0.59 -1.56
N ALA A 26 -17.58 -0.10 -0.92
CA ALA A 26 -17.18 0.20 0.45
C ALA A 26 -16.40 1.54 0.60
N VAL A 27 -15.81 2.04 -0.49
CA VAL A 27 -15.00 3.27 -0.51
C VAL A 27 -15.84 4.50 -0.85
N LEU A 28 -16.83 4.35 -1.73
CA LEU A 28 -17.78 5.40 -2.07
C LEU A 28 -19.20 4.85 -1.90
N THR A 29 -19.71 4.94 -0.69
CA THR A 29 -21.03 4.40 -0.32
C THR A 29 -22.18 5.15 -0.99
N PRO A 30 -23.38 4.55 -1.09
CA PRO A 30 -24.55 5.26 -1.60
C PRO A 30 -24.80 6.60 -0.88
N SER A 31 -24.72 6.61 0.46
CA SER A 31 -24.91 7.83 1.25
C SER A 31 -23.86 8.91 0.96
N MET A 32 -22.62 8.53 0.70
CA MET A 32 -21.59 9.50 0.28
C MET A 32 -21.90 10.09 -1.09
N ARG A 33 -22.39 9.31 -2.04
CA ARG A 33 -22.79 9.81 -3.37
C ARG A 33 -24.00 10.75 -3.28
N GLU A 34 -24.98 10.39 -2.47
CA GLU A 34 -26.14 11.26 -2.17
C GLU A 34 -25.71 12.57 -1.51
N ALA A 35 -24.66 12.56 -0.69
CA ALA A 35 -24.01 13.75 -0.12
C ALA A 35 -23.08 14.49 -1.10
N GLY A 36 -23.11 14.17 -2.40
CA GLY A 36 -22.32 14.85 -3.42
C GLY A 36 -20.83 14.48 -3.42
N LYS A 37 -20.43 13.37 -2.80
CA LYS A 37 -19.02 12.95 -2.82
C LYS A 37 -18.69 12.19 -4.11
N ALA A 38 -17.45 12.38 -4.57
CA ALA A 38 -16.89 11.68 -5.73
C ALA A 38 -15.42 11.30 -5.46
N LEU A 39 -14.93 10.32 -6.23
CA LEU A 39 -13.51 9.92 -6.22
C LEU A 39 -12.82 10.52 -7.45
N MET A 40 -12.01 11.55 -7.28
CA MET A 40 -11.33 12.24 -8.39
C MET A 40 -10.51 11.32 -9.31
N CYS A 41 -10.05 10.17 -8.80
CA CYS A 41 -9.26 9.24 -9.60
C CYS A 41 -10.08 8.40 -10.59
N CYS A 42 -11.41 8.34 -10.42
CA CYS A 42 -12.34 7.53 -11.21
C CYS A 42 -13.44 8.36 -11.84
N ALA A 43 -13.84 9.46 -11.18
CA ALA A 43 -14.93 10.29 -11.65
C ALA A 43 -14.55 11.04 -12.94
N THR A 44 -15.50 11.09 -13.86
CA THR A 44 -15.40 11.87 -15.10
C THR A 44 -16.44 12.99 -15.07
N PRO A 45 -16.05 14.25 -15.25
CA PRO A 45 -17.03 15.34 -15.31
C PRO A 45 -17.91 15.22 -16.55
N LEU A 46 -19.22 15.47 -16.39
CA LEU A 46 -20.22 15.47 -17.47
C LEU A 46 -20.53 16.89 -17.98
N GLY A 47 -19.63 17.81 -17.79
CA GLY A 47 -19.70 19.23 -18.11
C GLY A 47 -18.83 19.99 -17.13
N ASP A 48 -19.11 21.29 -16.96
CA ASP A 48 -18.40 22.07 -15.93
C ASP A 48 -18.77 21.58 -14.54
N VAL A 49 -17.76 21.40 -13.69
CA VAL A 49 -17.95 20.98 -12.29
C VAL A 49 -17.11 21.84 -11.36
N GLU A 50 -17.67 22.17 -10.23
CA GLU A 50 -16.98 22.80 -9.11
C GLU A 50 -16.83 21.77 -7.99
N ILE A 51 -15.59 21.59 -7.51
CA ILE A 51 -15.28 20.61 -6.45
C ILE A 51 -14.59 21.30 -5.28
N ASP A 52 -14.96 20.90 -4.08
CA ASP A 52 -14.22 21.19 -2.85
C ASP A 52 -13.35 19.99 -2.51
N VAL A 53 -12.05 20.22 -2.42
CA VAL A 53 -11.05 19.20 -2.13
C VAL A 53 -9.97 19.83 -1.24
N ASP A 54 -9.57 19.09 -0.22
CA ASP A 54 -8.39 19.44 0.57
C ASP A 54 -7.15 19.28 -0.31
N VAL A 55 -6.79 20.36 -0.97
CA VAL A 55 -5.50 20.48 -1.66
C VAL A 55 -4.46 20.70 -0.57
N ALA A 56 -3.98 19.61 0.02
CA ALA A 56 -2.76 19.71 0.83
C ALA A 56 -1.73 20.43 -0.02
N THR A 57 -1.36 21.65 0.41
CA THR A 57 -0.36 22.48 -0.24
C THR A 57 0.81 21.57 -0.56
N LEU A 58 1.05 21.40 -1.85
CA LEU A 58 2.24 20.77 -2.37
C LEU A 58 3.38 21.73 -2.05
N GLU A 59 3.90 21.64 -0.84
CA GLU A 59 5.29 22.07 -0.62
C GLU A 59 6.13 21.18 -1.53
N PRO A 60 6.76 21.71 -2.56
CA PRO A 60 7.65 20.93 -3.43
C PRO A 60 9.00 20.74 -2.72
N ALA A 61 8.98 20.25 -1.50
CA ALA A 61 10.19 19.75 -0.86
C ALA A 61 10.60 18.48 -1.60
N GLY A 62 11.37 18.65 -2.68
CA GLY A 62 11.99 17.56 -3.41
C GLY A 62 11.01 16.59 -4.06
N ALA A 63 10.05 17.08 -4.83
CA ALA A 63 9.18 16.21 -5.63
C ALA A 63 10.07 15.35 -6.54
N VAL A 64 10.28 14.09 -6.16
CA VAL A 64 11.00 13.14 -6.99
C VAL A 64 10.19 12.94 -8.26
N ALA A 65 10.80 13.22 -9.41
CA ALA A 65 10.12 13.06 -10.69
C ALA A 65 9.66 11.61 -10.87
N ILE A 66 8.40 11.43 -11.18
CA ILE A 66 7.86 10.12 -11.54
C ILE A 66 8.54 9.67 -12.83
N ARG A 67 9.13 8.47 -12.80
CA ARG A 67 9.81 7.89 -13.95
C ARG A 67 9.24 6.52 -14.27
N ALA A 68 9.13 6.23 -15.56
CA ALA A 68 8.89 4.87 -16.04
C ALA A 68 10.24 4.23 -16.35
N CYS A 69 10.46 3.04 -15.83
CA CYS A 69 11.70 2.27 -16.07
C CYS A 69 11.39 0.77 -16.09
N GLU A 70 12.36 0.00 -16.55
CA GLU A 70 12.33 -1.45 -16.45
C GLU A 70 12.95 -1.87 -15.11
N ALA A 71 12.36 -2.88 -14.48
CA ALA A 71 12.84 -3.47 -13.24
C ALA A 71 12.91 -4.98 -13.40
N ARG A 72 14.06 -5.57 -13.11
CA ARG A 72 14.31 -7.00 -13.25
C ARG A 72 13.97 -7.72 -11.95
N VAL A 73 13.29 -8.85 -12.04
CA VAL A 73 13.00 -9.73 -10.89
C VAL A 73 14.29 -10.45 -10.48
N GLU A 74 14.81 -10.12 -9.30
CA GLU A 74 16.03 -10.73 -8.75
C GLU A 74 15.72 -11.89 -7.82
N SER A 75 14.62 -11.82 -7.09
CA SER A 75 14.17 -12.93 -6.27
C SER A 75 12.66 -12.94 -6.10
N MET A 76 12.14 -14.14 -5.88
CA MET A 76 10.74 -14.41 -5.60
C MET A 76 10.69 -15.35 -4.40
N GLU A 77 9.98 -14.97 -3.35
CA GLU A 77 9.84 -15.76 -2.14
C GLU A 77 8.39 -15.81 -1.68
N ARG A 78 7.88 -17.00 -1.43
CA ARG A 78 6.57 -17.16 -0.81
C ARG A 78 6.67 -16.87 0.68
N LEU A 79 5.96 -15.82 1.12
CA LEU A 79 5.86 -15.46 2.55
C LEU A 79 4.65 -16.14 3.23
N GLY A 80 3.92 -16.95 2.51
CA GLY A 80 2.73 -17.68 2.93
C GLY A 80 1.98 -18.22 1.71
N ALA A 81 0.79 -18.74 1.91
CA ALA A 81 -0.01 -19.31 0.82
C ALA A 81 -0.39 -18.26 -0.23
N THR A 82 -0.66 -17.03 0.20
CA THR A 82 -1.28 -15.98 -0.63
C THR A 82 -0.37 -14.78 -0.89
N VAL A 83 0.83 -14.70 -0.32
CA VAL A 83 1.72 -13.54 -0.46
C VAL A 83 3.06 -13.94 -1.06
N MET A 84 3.47 -13.24 -2.11
CA MET A 84 4.78 -13.35 -2.76
C MET A 84 5.59 -12.08 -2.48
N ARG A 85 6.79 -12.23 -1.96
CA ARG A 85 7.79 -11.17 -1.92
C ARG A 85 8.54 -11.16 -3.24
N LEU A 86 8.50 -10.03 -3.94
CA LEU A 86 9.34 -9.77 -5.10
C LEU A 86 10.44 -8.80 -4.72
N ARG A 87 11.66 -9.07 -5.11
CA ARG A 87 12.76 -8.11 -5.09
C ARG A 87 13.17 -7.79 -6.52
N LEU A 88 13.21 -6.49 -6.82
CA LEU A 88 13.48 -6.01 -8.17
C LEU A 88 14.72 -5.13 -8.15
N SER A 89 15.58 -5.27 -9.14
CA SER A 89 16.68 -4.36 -9.42
C SER A 89 16.35 -3.45 -10.59
N LEU A 90 17.01 -2.30 -10.66
CA LEU A 90 16.98 -1.41 -11.80
C LEU A 90 18.26 -1.55 -12.61
N PRO A 91 18.22 -1.24 -13.94
CA PRO A 91 19.40 -1.28 -14.78
C PRO A 91 20.56 -0.45 -14.20
N ASP A 92 21.78 -0.89 -14.44
CA ASP A 92 23.02 -0.18 -14.08
C ASP A 92 23.16 0.21 -12.60
N GLY A 93 22.48 -0.52 -11.71
CA GLY A 93 22.47 -0.19 -10.27
C GLY A 93 21.72 1.09 -9.93
N ALA A 94 20.89 1.59 -10.84
CA ALA A 94 20.06 2.77 -10.60
C ALA A 94 19.15 2.56 -9.39
N ARG A 95 18.72 3.65 -8.78
CA ARG A 95 17.81 3.64 -7.62
C ARG A 95 16.66 4.60 -7.84
N ILE A 96 15.50 4.25 -7.32
CA ILE A 96 14.36 5.16 -7.22
C ILE A 96 14.41 5.81 -5.85
N ALA A 97 14.55 7.13 -5.81
CA ALA A 97 14.33 7.87 -4.57
C ALA A 97 12.82 7.88 -4.30
N PHE A 98 12.42 7.47 -3.10
CA PHE A 98 11.03 7.46 -2.66
C PHE A 98 10.93 7.80 -1.17
N ALA A 99 9.77 8.21 -0.71
CA ALA A 99 9.45 8.32 0.70
C ALA A 99 8.77 7.04 1.20
N ALA A 100 9.08 6.64 2.43
CA ALA A 100 8.47 5.47 3.05
C ALA A 100 6.94 5.56 3.03
N GLY A 101 6.29 4.49 2.57
CA GLY A 101 4.84 4.41 2.38
C GLY A 101 4.35 4.74 0.97
N GLN A 102 5.20 5.27 0.08
CA GLN A 102 4.88 5.43 -1.34
C GLN A 102 4.77 4.07 -2.06
N TYR A 103 4.32 4.11 -3.31
CA TYR A 103 4.09 2.93 -4.14
C TYR A 103 4.61 3.13 -5.56
N LEU A 104 4.64 2.06 -6.32
CA LEU A 104 4.85 2.05 -7.77
C LEU A 104 3.64 1.47 -8.49
N ASN A 105 3.49 1.78 -9.77
CA ASN A 105 2.62 1.05 -10.69
C ASN A 105 3.44 0.07 -11.51
N VAL A 106 2.99 -1.17 -11.60
CA VAL A 106 3.39 -2.08 -12.67
C VAL A 106 2.51 -1.79 -13.89
N LEU A 107 3.15 -1.50 -15.02
CA LEU A 107 2.48 -1.19 -16.29
C LEU A 107 2.32 -2.50 -17.08
N LEU A 108 1.06 -2.90 -17.31
CA LEU A 108 0.74 -4.12 -18.03
C LEU A 108 0.70 -3.86 -19.55
N ALA A 109 0.87 -4.91 -20.34
CA ALA A 109 0.86 -4.83 -21.81
C ALA A 109 -0.46 -4.30 -22.39
N ASP A 110 -1.57 -4.46 -21.67
CA ASP A 110 -2.89 -3.93 -22.05
C ASP A 110 -3.12 -2.47 -21.60
N GLY A 111 -2.08 -1.79 -21.14
CA GLY A 111 -2.14 -0.40 -20.63
C GLY A 111 -2.69 -0.26 -19.22
N GLN A 112 -3.15 -1.33 -18.60
CA GLN A 112 -3.59 -1.29 -17.21
C GLN A 112 -2.41 -1.09 -16.26
N ARG A 113 -2.70 -0.51 -15.09
CA ARG A 113 -1.73 -0.30 -14.01
C ARG A 113 -2.12 -1.12 -12.79
N ARG A 114 -1.12 -1.65 -12.10
CA ARG A 114 -1.30 -2.32 -10.80
C ARG A 114 -0.40 -1.69 -9.78
N ALA A 115 -1.00 -1.10 -8.75
CA ALA A 115 -0.28 -0.40 -7.68
C ALA A 115 0.25 -1.39 -6.63
N PHE A 116 1.52 -1.24 -6.29
CA PHE A 116 2.19 -1.98 -5.22
C PHE A 116 3.04 -1.03 -4.40
N SER A 117 2.83 -1.03 -3.09
CA SER A 117 3.63 -0.21 -2.19
C SER A 117 5.05 -0.74 -2.07
N PHE A 118 6.02 0.16 -1.93
CA PHE A 118 7.36 -0.21 -1.49
C PHE A 118 7.26 -0.84 -0.10
N ALA A 119 7.79 -2.05 0.05
CA ALA A 119 7.83 -2.76 1.32
C ALA A 119 9.16 -2.56 2.06
N ASN A 120 10.23 -2.17 1.35
CA ASN A 120 11.49 -1.77 1.94
C ASN A 120 11.49 -0.27 2.32
N ALA A 121 12.35 0.10 3.25
CA ALA A 121 12.54 1.50 3.62
C ALA A 121 13.45 2.23 2.60
N PRO A 122 13.34 3.57 2.49
CA PRO A 122 14.13 4.37 1.54
C PRO A 122 15.66 4.26 1.72
N HIS A 123 16.13 4.02 2.92
CA HIS A 123 17.57 3.84 3.19
C HIS A 123 18.10 2.47 2.72
N ASP A 124 17.23 1.47 2.60
CA ASP A 124 17.54 0.14 2.04
C ASP A 124 16.91 0.00 0.64
N ASN A 125 17.37 0.81 -0.30
CA ASN A 125 16.81 0.90 -1.65
C ASN A 125 17.74 0.37 -2.75
N ALA A 126 18.66 -0.51 -2.42
CA ALA A 126 19.45 -1.21 -3.42
C ALA A 126 18.57 -2.09 -4.32
N MET A 127 17.49 -2.60 -3.74
CA MET A 127 16.42 -3.31 -4.46
C MET A 127 15.05 -2.76 -4.05
N ILE A 128 14.10 -2.85 -4.93
CA ILE A 128 12.68 -2.60 -4.65
C ILE A 128 12.09 -3.88 -4.07
N GLU A 129 11.45 -3.81 -2.91
CA GLU A 129 10.70 -4.93 -2.33
C GLU A 129 9.20 -4.67 -2.46
N LEU A 130 8.47 -5.66 -2.99
CA LEU A 130 7.03 -5.65 -3.12
C LEU A 130 6.41 -6.89 -2.46
N HIS A 131 5.29 -6.71 -1.78
CA HIS A 131 4.47 -7.82 -1.29
C HIS A 131 3.22 -7.95 -2.18
N VAL A 132 3.20 -8.99 -3.00
CA VAL A 132 2.13 -9.24 -3.96
C VAL A 132 1.18 -10.29 -3.40
N ARG A 133 -0.06 -9.89 -3.11
CA ARG A 133 -1.10 -10.82 -2.68
C ARG A 133 -1.80 -11.45 -3.88
N LEU A 134 -1.98 -12.76 -3.86
CA LEU A 134 -2.80 -13.49 -4.82
C LEU A 134 -4.26 -13.07 -4.68
N ILE A 135 -4.82 -12.54 -5.74
CA ILE A 135 -6.23 -12.16 -5.84
C ILE A 135 -6.92 -13.14 -6.79
N ALA A 136 -8.00 -13.76 -6.35
CA ALA A 136 -8.79 -14.64 -7.20
C ALA A 136 -9.24 -13.91 -8.48
N GLY A 137 -8.98 -14.48 -9.66
CA GLY A 137 -9.25 -13.84 -10.94
C GLY A 137 -8.32 -12.69 -11.32
N GLY A 138 -7.38 -12.32 -10.48
CA GLY A 138 -6.41 -11.25 -10.74
C GLY A 138 -5.35 -11.69 -11.75
N ARG A 139 -5.39 -11.17 -12.99
CA ARG A 139 -4.46 -11.57 -14.07
C ARG A 139 -2.98 -11.42 -13.68
N PHE A 140 -2.59 -10.24 -13.17
CA PHE A 140 -1.19 -10.00 -12.79
C PHE A 140 -0.77 -10.82 -11.58
N THR A 141 -1.58 -10.87 -10.54
CA THR A 141 -1.24 -11.62 -9.32
C THR A 141 -1.19 -13.14 -9.60
N THR A 142 -2.08 -13.67 -10.43
CA THR A 142 -2.01 -15.06 -10.90
C THR A 142 -0.72 -15.29 -11.70
N HIS A 143 -0.35 -14.38 -12.61
CA HIS A 143 0.91 -14.47 -13.36
C HIS A 143 2.13 -14.55 -12.42
N VAL A 144 2.19 -13.70 -11.40
CA VAL A 144 3.27 -13.70 -10.39
C VAL A 144 3.38 -15.06 -9.70
N PHE A 145 2.26 -15.73 -9.40
CA PHE A 145 2.26 -16.99 -8.66
C PHE A 145 2.46 -18.24 -9.52
N THR A 146 2.23 -18.16 -10.83
CA THR A 146 2.18 -19.34 -11.70
C THR A 146 3.16 -19.34 -12.87
N ARG A 147 3.64 -18.18 -13.31
CA ARG A 147 4.41 -18.06 -14.54
C ARG A 147 5.66 -17.21 -14.42
N MET A 148 5.62 -16.16 -13.57
CA MET A 148 6.76 -15.26 -13.40
C MET A 148 7.97 -16.01 -12.88
N GLN A 149 9.14 -15.63 -13.35
CA GLN A 149 10.42 -16.22 -12.99
C GLN A 149 11.43 -15.14 -12.61
N VAL A 150 12.45 -15.55 -11.86
CA VAL A 150 13.65 -14.73 -11.65
C VAL A 150 14.28 -14.45 -13.00
N GLY A 151 14.63 -13.19 -13.26
CA GLY A 151 15.12 -12.71 -14.54
C GLY A 151 14.06 -12.02 -15.40
N ASP A 152 12.77 -12.20 -15.14
CA ASP A 152 11.72 -11.47 -15.84
C ASP A 152 11.84 -9.95 -15.61
N THR A 153 11.34 -9.19 -16.57
CA THR A 153 11.35 -7.73 -16.51
C THR A 153 9.94 -7.19 -16.38
N LEU A 154 9.76 -6.25 -15.45
CA LEU A 154 8.52 -5.49 -15.24
C LEU A 154 8.76 -4.04 -15.63
N ARG A 155 7.85 -3.46 -16.39
CA ARG A 155 7.83 -2.01 -16.60
C ARG A 155 7.11 -1.36 -15.42
N VAL A 156 7.78 -0.43 -14.74
CA VAL A 156 7.26 0.22 -13.53
C VAL A 156 7.28 1.74 -13.67
N GLU A 157 6.38 2.40 -12.96
CA GLU A 157 6.26 3.86 -12.87
C GLU A 157 6.30 4.25 -11.38
N ALA A 158 7.27 5.05 -10.97
CA ALA A 158 7.52 5.37 -9.57
C ALA A 158 8.29 6.69 -9.39
N PRO A 159 8.30 7.28 -8.16
CA PRO A 159 7.47 6.97 -7.00
C PRO A 159 6.10 7.62 -7.10
N LEU A 160 5.10 7.04 -6.45
CA LEU A 160 3.72 7.52 -6.45
C LEU A 160 3.15 7.53 -5.03
N GLY A 161 2.13 8.37 -4.79
CA GLY A 161 1.39 8.40 -3.53
C GLY A 161 1.96 9.33 -2.47
N ARG A 162 1.17 9.50 -1.40
CA ARG A 162 1.43 10.44 -0.30
C ARG A 162 1.18 9.82 1.08
N PHE A 163 1.02 8.51 1.15
CA PHE A 163 0.88 7.82 2.42
C PHE A 163 2.24 7.75 3.12
N THR A 164 2.61 8.84 3.79
CA THR A 164 3.91 8.98 4.45
C THR A 164 3.72 9.36 5.92
N LEU A 165 4.75 9.17 6.72
CA LEU A 165 4.73 9.57 8.11
C LEU A 165 4.73 11.09 8.24
N HIS A 166 3.70 11.63 8.90
CA HIS A 166 3.62 13.05 9.21
C HIS A 166 4.58 13.44 10.33
N ALA A 167 5.17 14.63 10.21
CA ALA A 167 5.94 15.23 11.29
C ALA A 167 5.05 15.48 12.53
N GLY A 168 5.66 15.52 13.70
CA GLY A 168 4.99 15.77 14.97
C GLY A 168 5.54 14.90 16.09
N ASP A 169 4.97 15.05 17.26
CA ASP A 169 5.37 14.42 18.53
C ASP A 169 4.35 13.41 19.09
N ARG A 170 3.12 13.42 18.52
CA ARG A 170 2.05 12.51 18.96
C ARG A 170 2.38 11.05 18.69
N PRO A 171 1.86 10.11 19.50
CA PRO A 171 1.92 8.68 19.21
C PRO A 171 1.42 8.35 17.80
N ILE A 172 2.01 7.33 17.19
CA ILE A 172 1.68 6.89 15.84
C ILE A 172 0.85 5.62 15.94
N LEU A 173 -0.33 5.64 15.31
CA LEU A 173 -1.18 4.48 15.16
C LEU A 173 -1.18 4.03 13.70
N PHE A 174 -0.76 2.78 13.48
CA PHE A 174 -0.83 2.14 12.19
C PHE A 174 -1.97 1.12 12.15
N VAL A 175 -2.72 1.09 11.07
CA VAL A 175 -3.76 0.08 10.81
C VAL A 175 -3.50 -0.54 9.45
N ALA A 176 -3.27 -1.85 9.43
CA ALA A 176 -2.99 -2.63 8.24
C ALA A 176 -4.01 -3.74 8.04
N GLY A 177 -4.52 -3.89 6.82
CA GLY A 177 -5.26 -5.09 6.40
C GLY A 177 -4.42 -5.91 5.42
N ALA A 178 -4.19 -7.19 5.70
CA ALA A 178 -3.43 -8.09 4.82
C ALA A 178 -2.10 -7.48 4.33
N THR A 179 -1.88 -7.38 2.99
CA THR A 179 -0.67 -6.76 2.41
C THR A 179 -0.62 -5.22 2.50
N GLY A 180 -1.64 -4.57 3.07
CA GLY A 180 -1.52 -3.18 3.54
C GLY A 180 -0.43 -2.99 4.59
N PHE A 181 0.11 -4.08 5.14
CA PHE A 181 1.31 -4.09 5.96
C PHE A 181 2.57 -3.61 5.20
N ALA A 182 2.69 -3.84 3.89
CA ALA A 182 3.88 -3.48 3.11
C ALA A 182 4.29 -1.99 3.23
N PRO A 183 3.42 -1.00 2.95
CA PRO A 183 3.79 0.40 3.12
C PRO A 183 4.04 0.79 4.58
N ILE A 184 3.35 0.16 5.52
CA ILE A 184 3.54 0.40 6.96
C ILE A 184 4.89 -0.16 7.41
N LYS A 185 5.30 -1.34 6.92
CA LYS A 185 6.65 -1.88 7.14
C LYS A 185 7.70 -0.88 6.70
N SER A 186 7.58 -0.35 5.48
CA SER A 186 8.49 0.68 4.96
C SER A 186 8.57 1.91 5.89
N ILE A 187 7.43 2.42 6.38
CA ILE A 187 7.37 3.58 7.28
C ILE A 187 7.98 3.27 8.64
N ILE A 188 7.70 2.11 9.22
CA ILE A 188 8.21 1.72 10.53
C ILE A 188 9.75 1.56 10.49
N GLU A 189 10.27 0.86 9.48
CA GLU A 189 11.73 0.68 9.30
C GLU A 189 12.44 2.01 9.05
N ASP A 190 11.84 2.92 8.26
CA ASP A 190 12.37 4.28 8.07
C ASP A 190 12.35 5.08 9.37
N ALA A 191 11.28 4.96 10.16
CA ALA A 191 11.17 5.62 11.46
C ALA A 191 12.23 5.12 12.46
N PHE A 192 12.50 3.83 12.50
CA PHE A 192 13.58 3.26 13.31
C PHE A 192 14.95 3.76 12.85
N HIS A 193 15.22 3.72 11.55
CA HIS A 193 16.47 4.22 10.97
C HIS A 193 16.72 5.70 11.28
N ARG A 194 15.66 6.51 11.27
CA ARG A 194 15.72 7.94 11.59
C ARG A 194 15.73 8.24 13.09
N GLY A 195 15.70 7.23 13.95
CA GLY A 195 15.70 7.41 15.41
C GLY A 195 14.43 8.05 15.94
N ILE A 196 13.28 7.87 15.30
CA ILE A 196 12.00 8.42 15.77
C ILE A 196 11.57 7.68 17.03
N ALA A 197 11.59 8.39 18.17
CA ALA A 197 11.30 7.85 19.49
C ALA A 197 9.79 7.86 19.85
N ARG A 198 8.91 8.37 18.96
CA ARG A 198 7.46 8.43 19.21
C ARG A 198 6.90 7.02 19.46
N PRO A 199 5.99 6.84 20.43
CA PRO A 199 5.29 5.56 20.59
C PRO A 199 4.60 5.15 19.29
N MET A 200 4.81 3.90 18.86
CA MET A 200 4.26 3.33 17.63
C MET A 200 3.43 2.10 17.97
N ARG A 201 2.20 2.06 17.50
CA ARG A 201 1.32 0.91 17.67
C ARG A 201 0.73 0.48 16.34
N LEU A 202 0.98 -0.79 15.97
CA LEU A 202 0.44 -1.41 14.77
C LEU A 202 -0.75 -2.31 15.14
N TYR A 203 -1.88 -2.13 14.46
CA TYR A 203 -2.94 -3.12 14.36
C TYR A 203 -2.89 -3.76 12.98
N TRP A 204 -2.70 -5.08 12.93
CA TRP A 204 -2.63 -5.80 11.66
C TRP A 204 -3.73 -6.86 11.59
N GLY A 205 -4.72 -6.60 10.72
CA GLY A 205 -5.85 -7.50 10.45
C GLY A 205 -5.56 -8.43 9.28
N VAL A 206 -5.83 -9.72 9.49
CA VAL A 206 -5.76 -10.78 8.48
C VAL A 206 -6.97 -11.70 8.62
N ARG A 207 -7.17 -12.61 7.65
CA ARG A 207 -8.28 -13.56 7.72
C ARG A 207 -7.99 -14.70 8.68
N ASP A 208 -6.84 -15.31 8.53
CA ASP A 208 -6.38 -16.42 9.36
C ASP A 208 -4.91 -16.20 9.78
N PRO A 209 -4.37 -17.02 10.73
CA PRO A 209 -3.01 -16.86 11.24
C PRO A 209 -1.92 -16.97 10.18
N ASP A 210 -2.11 -17.80 9.15
CA ASP A 210 -1.12 -18.05 8.10
C ASP A 210 -0.94 -16.83 7.19
N ASP A 211 -1.91 -15.92 7.17
CA ASP A 211 -1.81 -14.63 6.49
C ASP A 211 -0.90 -13.61 7.25
N LEU A 212 -0.47 -13.92 8.50
CA LEU A 212 0.52 -13.12 9.24
C LEU A 212 1.95 -13.45 8.78
N TYR A 213 2.21 -13.24 7.52
CA TYR A 213 3.38 -13.71 6.77
C TYR A 213 4.74 -13.16 7.23
N MET A 214 4.79 -12.21 8.16
CA MET A 214 6.01 -11.64 8.76
C MET A 214 5.93 -11.52 10.29
N ARG A 215 5.30 -12.47 10.97
CA ARG A 215 5.12 -12.45 12.42
C ARG A 215 6.45 -12.35 13.18
N GLU A 216 7.46 -13.06 12.74
CA GLU A 216 8.80 -13.04 13.35
C GLU A 216 9.46 -11.65 13.26
N LEU A 217 9.21 -10.90 12.19
CA LEU A 217 9.67 -9.52 12.03
C LEU A 217 9.06 -8.61 13.11
N LEU A 218 7.76 -8.74 13.38
CA LEU A 218 7.08 -7.96 14.42
C LEU A 218 7.63 -8.27 15.81
N GLU A 219 7.88 -9.55 16.11
CA GLU A 219 8.48 -9.97 17.38
C GLU A 219 9.91 -9.42 17.55
N ARG A 220 10.70 -9.40 16.47
CA ARG A 220 12.01 -8.78 16.47
C ARG A 220 11.93 -7.29 16.75
N TRP A 221 11.08 -6.55 16.03
CA TRP A 221 10.89 -5.11 16.25
C TRP A 221 10.45 -4.80 17.68
N ARG A 222 9.53 -5.60 18.25
CA ARG A 222 9.07 -5.43 19.63
C ARG A 222 10.19 -5.56 20.64
N ARG A 223 11.17 -6.46 20.39
CA ARG A 223 12.33 -6.64 21.26
C ARG A 223 13.37 -5.53 21.11
N GLU A 224 13.61 -5.10 19.86
CA GLU A 224 14.68 -4.16 19.53
C GLU A 224 14.26 -2.68 19.71
N HIS A 225 12.96 -2.39 19.65
CA HIS A 225 12.42 -1.04 19.69
C HIS A 225 11.34 -0.91 20.77
N PRO A 226 11.69 -0.49 22.00
CA PRO A 226 10.74 -0.40 23.13
C PRO A 226 9.53 0.51 22.87
N GLN A 227 9.66 1.49 21.97
CA GLN A 227 8.57 2.38 21.55
C GLN A 227 7.56 1.69 20.61
N PHE A 228 7.85 0.49 20.10
CA PHE A 228 6.98 -0.24 19.17
C PHE A 228 6.16 -1.31 19.87
N SER A 229 4.88 -1.37 19.54
CA SER A 229 3.96 -2.43 19.95
C SER A 229 3.05 -2.82 18.79
N TYR A 230 2.51 -4.04 18.82
CA TYR A 230 1.56 -4.46 17.80
C TYR A 230 0.45 -5.34 18.38
N VAL A 231 -0.65 -5.40 17.64
CA VAL A 231 -1.81 -6.25 17.89
C VAL A 231 -2.21 -6.89 16.56
N THR A 232 -2.32 -8.20 16.55
CA THR A 232 -2.85 -8.95 15.40
C THR A 232 -4.34 -9.24 15.62
N VAL A 233 -5.13 -9.16 14.54
CA VAL A 233 -6.58 -9.33 14.58
C VAL A 233 -7.00 -10.30 13.49
N LEU A 234 -7.77 -11.34 13.83
CA LEU A 234 -8.33 -12.27 12.83
C LEU A 234 -9.78 -11.95 12.53
N SER A 235 -10.12 -11.82 11.23
CA SER A 235 -11.50 -11.61 10.80
C SER A 235 -12.29 -12.91 10.63
N GLU A 236 -11.62 -14.05 10.44
CA GLU A 236 -12.23 -15.38 10.25
C GLU A 236 -11.70 -16.38 11.29
N PRO A 237 -11.92 -16.15 12.61
CA PRO A 237 -11.32 -16.95 13.68
C PRO A 237 -11.81 -18.41 13.73
N ALA A 238 -12.95 -18.73 13.10
CA ALA A 238 -13.46 -20.10 13.06
C ALA A 238 -12.50 -21.11 12.40
N ALA A 239 -11.61 -20.63 11.52
CA ALA A 239 -10.55 -21.44 10.89
C ALA A 239 -9.35 -21.69 11.83
N ALA A 240 -9.29 -21.03 12.99
CA ALA A 240 -8.14 -21.08 13.91
C ALA A 240 -8.60 -21.21 15.37
N PRO A 241 -9.12 -22.37 15.79
CA PRO A 241 -9.66 -22.54 17.14
C PRO A 241 -8.62 -22.38 18.27
N ALA A 242 -7.33 -22.47 17.97
CA ALA A 242 -6.24 -22.23 18.91
C ALA A 242 -5.80 -20.75 18.98
N TRP A 243 -6.50 -19.83 18.29
CA TRP A 243 -6.18 -18.41 18.33
C TRP A 243 -6.63 -17.78 19.66
N ASP A 244 -5.70 -17.22 20.41
CA ASP A 244 -5.91 -16.53 21.68
C ASP A 244 -5.86 -15.00 21.56
N GLY A 245 -5.65 -14.50 20.35
CA GLY A 245 -5.56 -13.08 20.04
C GLY A 245 -6.93 -12.41 19.77
N ARG A 246 -6.88 -11.17 19.31
CA ARG A 246 -8.09 -10.42 18.97
C ARG A 246 -8.76 -10.93 17.71
N THR A 247 -10.08 -10.84 17.69
CA THR A 247 -10.93 -11.21 16.54
C THR A 247 -11.81 -10.05 16.11
N GLY A 248 -12.25 -10.09 14.85
CA GLY A 248 -13.09 -9.07 14.22
C GLY A 248 -12.38 -8.33 13.09
N LEU A 249 -12.93 -7.19 12.70
CA LEU A 249 -12.31 -6.31 11.71
C LEU A 249 -11.30 -5.38 12.38
N VAL A 250 -10.23 -5.02 11.65
CA VAL A 250 -9.14 -4.19 12.18
C VAL A 250 -9.45 -2.69 12.19
N HIS A 251 -10.57 -2.30 11.56
CA HIS A 251 -11.06 -0.92 11.48
C HIS A 251 -12.36 -0.72 12.23
#